data_3d5fb9834787b8e3c99771b133c6ca27
#
_entry.id   3d5fb9834787b8e3c99771b133c6ca27
#
_cell.length_a   1.000
_cell.length_b   1.000
_cell.length_c   1.000
_cell.angle_alpha   90.00
_cell.angle_beta   90.00
_cell.angle_gamma   90.00
#
_symmetry.space_group_name_H-M   'P 1'
#
loop_
_entity.id
_entity.type
_entity.pdbx_description
1 polymer ?
#
loop_
_entity_poly.entity_id
_entity_poly.type
_entity_poly.pdbx_seq_one_letter_code
_entity_poly.pdbx_strand_id
1 'polypeptide(L)'
;MQKPVKKQIRSLSFTLLSAQQIKKMSAVKVVTPELYDIDGFPVDGGLMDLRLGAIDPGVRCRTCGKRVKECPGHAGSIELARPVLHIKYIPLIELCLRTFCPNCGKLTLSDEKQKTMTAPQKAKKARDAKRCPHCNEEIERVKLEK
;
A
#
# COMPACT_ATOMS: atom_id res chain seq x y z
N MET A 1 20.52 35.67 4.87
CA MET A 1 20.61 34.40 4.11
C MET A 1 20.65 33.23 5.08
N GLN A 2 19.61 32.41 5.17
CA GLN A 2 19.61 31.21 6.01
C GLN A 2 20.52 30.15 5.37
N LYS A 3 21.46 29.61 6.13
CA LYS A 3 22.33 28.51 5.68
C LYS A 3 21.47 27.25 5.39
N PRO A 4 21.66 26.57 4.25
CA PRO A 4 20.90 25.35 3.95
C PRO A 4 21.24 24.28 5.01
N VAL A 5 20.20 23.78 5.67
CA VAL A 5 20.34 22.69 6.63
C VAL A 5 20.60 21.41 5.85
N LYS A 6 21.81 20.85 5.99
CA LYS A 6 22.15 19.55 5.40
C LYS A 6 21.35 18.46 6.12
N LYS A 7 20.33 17.92 5.45
CA LYS A 7 19.57 16.77 5.94
C LYS A 7 20.22 15.48 5.45
N GLN A 8 20.44 14.53 6.34
CA GLN A 8 20.91 13.19 6.01
C GLN A 8 19.77 12.17 6.20
N ILE A 9 19.61 11.27 5.24
CA ILE A 9 18.68 10.15 5.38
C ILE A 9 19.29 9.17 6.37
N ARG A 10 18.58 8.89 7.49
CA ARG A 10 19.01 7.92 8.52
C ARG A 10 18.43 6.52 8.28
N SER A 11 17.20 6.46 7.81
CA SER A 11 16.52 5.18 7.56
C SER A 11 15.49 5.34 6.46
N LEU A 12 15.24 4.25 5.76
CA LEU A 12 14.18 4.10 4.78
C LEU A 12 13.27 2.96 5.24
N SER A 13 11.99 3.23 5.38
CA SER A 13 10.99 2.21 5.74
C SER A 13 9.92 2.11 4.66
N PHE A 14 9.56 0.88 4.31
CA PHE A 14 8.47 0.60 3.38
C PHE A 14 7.21 0.30 4.17
N THR A 15 6.16 1.08 3.93
CA THR A 15 4.87 0.93 4.61
C THR A 15 3.75 0.83 3.58
N LEU A 16 2.59 0.33 4.03
CA LEU A 16 1.38 0.37 3.22
C LEU A 16 0.85 1.81 3.16
N LEU A 17 0.57 2.28 1.96
CA LEU A 17 -0.03 3.59 1.76
C LEU A 17 -1.53 3.51 1.95
N SER A 18 -2.10 4.43 2.73
CA SER A 18 -3.55 4.60 2.83
C SER A 18 -4.12 5.24 1.56
N ALA A 19 -5.42 5.06 1.31
CA ALA A 19 -6.10 5.70 0.18
C ALA A 19 -5.94 7.23 0.19
N GLN A 20 -5.96 7.85 1.37
CA GLN A 20 -5.74 9.29 1.51
C GLN A 20 -4.31 9.72 1.14
N GLN A 21 -3.31 8.95 1.53
CA GLN A 21 -1.91 9.20 1.14
C GLN A 21 -1.72 9.07 -0.36
N ILE A 22 -2.30 8.04 -0.98
CA ILE A 22 -2.26 7.84 -2.44
C ILE A 22 -2.89 9.04 -3.16
N LYS A 23 -4.09 9.47 -2.74
CA LYS A 23 -4.76 10.66 -3.31
C LYS A 23 -3.92 11.93 -3.16
N LYS A 24 -3.27 12.12 -2.01
CA LYS A 24 -2.42 13.29 -1.74
C LYS A 24 -1.14 13.31 -2.58
N MET A 25 -0.57 12.15 -2.89
CA MET A 25 0.64 12.01 -3.72
C MET A 25 0.35 12.05 -5.21
N SER A 26 -0.91 11.85 -5.60
CA SER A 26 -1.33 11.73 -6.99
C SER A 26 -1.33 13.08 -7.70
N ALA A 27 -0.61 13.16 -8.82
CA ALA A 27 -0.63 14.32 -9.72
C ALA A 27 -1.90 14.35 -10.60
N VAL A 28 -2.52 13.18 -10.83
CA VAL A 28 -3.72 13.04 -11.65
C VAL A 28 -4.56 11.85 -11.19
N LYS A 29 -5.89 11.99 -11.28
CA LYS A 29 -6.84 10.88 -11.17
C LYS A 29 -7.07 10.32 -12.58
N VAL A 30 -6.74 9.04 -12.77
CA VAL A 30 -7.01 8.34 -14.04
C VAL A 30 -8.47 7.90 -14.06
N VAL A 31 -9.18 8.28 -15.09
CA VAL A 31 -10.65 8.06 -15.23
C VAL A 31 -11.04 7.33 -16.50
N THR A 32 -10.14 7.24 -17.49
CA THR A 32 -10.36 6.53 -18.74
C THR A 32 -9.26 5.51 -19.02
N PRO A 33 -9.58 4.36 -19.63
CA PRO A 33 -8.58 3.39 -20.06
C PRO A 33 -7.85 3.79 -21.35
N GLU A 34 -8.33 4.82 -22.05
CA GLU A 34 -7.75 5.26 -23.30
C GLU A 34 -6.35 5.82 -23.09
N LEU A 35 -5.45 5.49 -24.01
CA LEU A 35 -4.03 5.89 -23.95
C LEU A 35 -3.78 7.11 -24.81
N TYR A 36 -4.22 7.05 -26.07
CA TYR A 36 -4.02 8.07 -27.10
C TYR A 36 -5.34 8.35 -27.81
N ASP A 37 -5.49 9.57 -28.27
CA ASP A 37 -6.61 9.96 -29.13
C ASP A 37 -6.38 9.56 -30.60
N ILE A 38 -7.32 9.92 -31.47
CA ILE A 38 -7.26 9.62 -32.91
C ILE A 38 -6.09 10.31 -33.63
N ASP A 39 -5.58 11.40 -33.07
CA ASP A 39 -4.45 12.19 -33.59
C ASP A 39 -3.11 11.71 -33.01
N GLY A 40 -3.12 10.69 -32.13
CA GLY A 40 -1.93 10.11 -31.51
C GLY A 40 -1.40 10.89 -30.30
N PHE A 41 -2.18 11.81 -29.73
CA PHE A 41 -1.81 12.51 -28.50
C PHE A 41 -2.32 11.80 -27.26
N PRO A 42 -1.56 11.84 -26.14
CA PRO A 42 -1.97 11.27 -24.86
C PRO A 42 -3.29 11.88 -24.36
N VAL A 43 -4.25 11.04 -24.02
CA VAL A 43 -5.57 11.46 -23.52
C VAL A 43 -5.46 11.97 -22.09
N ASP A 44 -6.06 13.14 -21.82
CA ASP A 44 -6.14 13.71 -20.48
C ASP A 44 -7.01 12.83 -19.58
N GLY A 45 -6.50 12.47 -18.39
CA GLY A 45 -7.14 11.53 -17.48
C GLY A 45 -6.99 10.06 -17.88
N GLY A 46 -6.20 9.75 -18.91
CA GLY A 46 -5.82 8.41 -19.31
C GLY A 46 -4.55 7.93 -18.62
N LEU A 47 -4.16 6.69 -18.94
CA LEU A 47 -2.94 6.07 -18.37
C LEU A 47 -1.65 6.70 -18.90
N MET A 48 -1.70 7.44 -20.01
CA MET A 48 -0.57 8.14 -20.63
C MET A 48 -0.63 9.66 -20.42
N ASP A 49 -1.46 10.15 -19.51
CA ASP A 49 -1.62 11.57 -19.22
C ASP A 49 -0.26 12.25 -18.95
N LEU A 50 -0.01 13.39 -19.60
CA LEU A 50 1.25 14.13 -19.49
C LEU A 50 1.55 14.65 -18.07
N ARG A 51 0.59 14.61 -17.15
CA ARG A 51 0.82 14.89 -15.72
C ARG A 51 1.53 13.73 -15.00
N LEU A 52 1.45 12.50 -15.53
CA LEU A 52 2.18 11.35 -15.00
C LEU A 52 3.65 11.34 -15.41
N GLY A 53 3.96 11.97 -16.53
CA GLY A 53 5.32 12.08 -17.04
C GLY A 53 5.35 12.34 -18.54
N ALA A 54 6.55 12.59 -19.06
CA ALA A 54 6.80 12.71 -20.49
C ALA A 54 7.51 11.45 -20.98
N ILE A 55 6.88 10.70 -21.89
CA ILE A 55 7.43 9.47 -22.48
C ILE A 55 7.85 9.74 -23.93
N ASP A 56 7.05 10.51 -24.67
CA ASP A 56 7.29 10.78 -26.08
C ASP A 56 8.29 11.93 -26.29
N PRO A 57 9.16 11.82 -27.31
CA PRO A 57 10.04 12.91 -27.72
C PRO A 57 9.21 14.14 -28.16
N GLY A 58 9.59 15.32 -27.70
CA GLY A 58 8.94 16.58 -28.09
C GLY A 58 7.89 17.08 -27.11
N VAL A 59 7.31 16.22 -26.24
CA VAL A 59 6.37 16.64 -25.20
C VAL A 59 7.06 16.94 -23.89
N ARG A 60 6.39 17.74 -23.04
CA ARG A 60 6.84 18.08 -21.69
C ARG A 60 5.85 17.60 -20.66
N CYS A 61 6.37 17.11 -19.55
CA CYS A 61 5.54 16.77 -18.39
C CYS A 61 4.82 18.01 -17.86
N ARG A 62 3.50 17.94 -17.71
CA ARG A 62 2.68 19.06 -17.21
C ARG A 62 2.87 19.30 -15.71
N THR A 63 3.42 18.33 -14.96
CA THR A 63 3.66 18.46 -13.51
C THR A 63 4.99 19.12 -13.20
N CYS A 64 6.08 18.73 -13.87
CA CYS A 64 7.43 19.26 -13.58
C CYS A 64 8.07 20.05 -14.72
N GLY A 65 7.44 20.16 -15.90
CA GLY A 65 7.95 20.86 -17.08
C GLY A 65 9.12 20.18 -17.79
N LYS A 66 9.64 19.07 -17.25
CA LYS A 66 10.80 18.36 -17.80
C LYS A 66 10.43 17.50 -19.00
N ARG A 67 11.45 17.18 -19.81
CA ARG A 67 11.32 16.29 -20.99
C ARG A 67 11.52 14.83 -20.62
N VAL A 68 11.31 13.94 -21.58
CA VAL A 68 11.69 12.53 -21.53
C VAL A 68 13.14 12.37 -21.05
N LYS A 69 13.44 11.37 -20.24
CA LYS A 69 14.72 11.12 -19.56
C LYS A 69 15.07 12.05 -18.37
N GLU A 70 14.50 13.25 -18.30
CA GLU A 70 14.72 14.18 -17.18
C GLU A 70 13.58 14.12 -16.16
N CYS A 71 12.37 13.76 -16.61
CA CYS A 71 11.21 13.60 -15.75
C CYS A 71 11.30 12.29 -14.99
N PRO A 72 11.25 12.31 -13.64
CA PRO A 72 11.31 11.09 -12.83
C PRO A 72 10.01 10.28 -12.85
N GLY A 73 8.96 10.79 -13.49
CA GLY A 73 7.61 10.28 -13.38
C GLY A 73 6.89 10.77 -12.13
N HIS A 74 5.57 10.82 -12.20
CA HIS A 74 4.70 11.26 -11.11
C HIS A 74 3.62 10.22 -10.88
N ALA A 75 3.24 10.02 -9.60
CA ALA A 75 2.22 9.08 -9.24
C ALA A 75 0.83 9.57 -9.71
N GLY A 76 0.02 8.64 -10.20
CA GLY A 76 -1.39 8.84 -10.42
C GLY A 76 -2.23 7.97 -9.48
N SER A 77 -3.53 8.21 -9.45
CA SER A 77 -4.47 7.40 -8.67
C SER A 77 -5.63 6.92 -9.53
N ILE A 78 -6.04 5.68 -9.28
CA ILE A 78 -7.27 5.11 -9.84
C ILE A 78 -8.22 4.87 -8.66
N GLU A 79 -9.40 5.45 -8.73
CA GLU A 79 -10.42 5.27 -7.70
C GLU A 79 -11.34 4.13 -8.13
N LEU A 80 -11.28 3.03 -7.40
CA LEU A 80 -12.10 1.86 -7.69
C LEU A 80 -13.54 2.10 -7.22
N ALA A 81 -14.53 1.57 -7.95
CA ALA A 81 -15.94 1.69 -7.62
C ALA A 81 -16.28 1.02 -6.28
N ARG A 82 -15.55 -0.04 -5.91
CA ARG A 82 -15.65 -0.73 -4.62
C ARG A 82 -14.27 -1.03 -4.07
N PRO A 83 -14.09 -1.05 -2.74
CA PRO A 83 -12.85 -1.51 -2.12
C PRO A 83 -12.56 -2.97 -2.51
N VAL A 84 -11.32 -3.26 -2.87
CA VAL A 84 -10.86 -4.62 -3.17
C VAL A 84 -9.65 -4.97 -2.33
N LEU A 85 -9.53 -6.25 -1.97
CA LEU A 85 -8.37 -6.76 -1.26
C LEU A 85 -7.20 -6.93 -2.24
N HIS A 86 -6.02 -6.48 -1.83
CA HIS A 86 -4.82 -6.69 -2.62
C HIS A 86 -4.41 -8.18 -2.55
N ILE A 87 -4.35 -8.84 -3.70
CA ILE A 87 -4.16 -10.30 -3.83
C ILE A 87 -2.92 -10.79 -3.05
N LYS A 88 -1.80 -10.08 -3.11
CA LYS A 88 -0.57 -10.44 -2.40
C LYS A 88 -0.70 -10.38 -0.87
N TYR A 89 -1.66 -9.63 -0.34
CA TYR A 89 -1.87 -9.49 1.10
C TYR A 89 -2.93 -10.45 1.65
N ILE A 90 -3.65 -11.19 0.82
CA ILE A 90 -4.65 -12.18 1.28
C ILE A 90 -4.05 -13.17 2.29
N PRO A 91 -2.88 -13.79 2.04
CA PRO A 91 -2.28 -14.71 3.03
C PRO A 91 -1.90 -14.02 4.35
N LEU A 92 -1.48 -12.76 4.29
CA LEU A 92 -1.16 -11.98 5.48
C LEU A 92 -2.44 -11.62 6.27
N ILE A 93 -3.50 -11.24 5.57
CA ILE A 93 -4.81 -10.96 6.18
C ILE A 93 -5.35 -12.21 6.87
N GLU A 94 -5.32 -13.36 6.20
CA GLU A 94 -5.70 -14.66 6.77
C GLU A 94 -4.87 -14.97 8.03
N LEU A 95 -3.55 -14.78 7.97
CA LEU A 95 -2.67 -14.97 9.11
C LEU A 95 -3.06 -14.05 10.28
N CYS A 96 -3.32 -12.77 10.02
CA CYS A 96 -3.76 -11.82 11.04
C CYS A 96 -5.09 -12.23 11.66
N LEU A 97 -6.09 -12.58 10.85
CA LEU A 97 -7.40 -13.04 11.34
C LEU A 97 -7.33 -14.30 12.19
N ARG A 98 -6.34 -15.15 11.93
CA ARG A 98 -6.13 -16.39 12.70
C ARG A 98 -5.26 -16.21 13.96
N THR A 99 -4.53 -15.12 14.07
CA THR A 99 -3.54 -14.91 15.15
C THR A 99 -3.92 -13.81 16.12
N PHE A 100 -4.84 -12.93 15.77
CA PHE A 100 -5.33 -11.86 16.64
C PHE A 100 -6.72 -12.17 17.18
N CYS A 101 -6.94 -11.80 18.43
CA CYS A 101 -8.25 -11.95 19.05
C CYS A 101 -9.22 -10.88 18.50
N PRO A 102 -10.42 -11.25 18.02
CA PRO A 102 -11.39 -10.28 17.50
C PRO A 102 -11.93 -9.33 18.57
N ASN A 103 -11.98 -9.76 19.83
CA ASN A 103 -12.51 -8.97 20.93
C ASN A 103 -11.51 -7.92 21.45
N CYS A 104 -10.28 -8.34 21.80
CA CYS A 104 -9.29 -7.42 22.39
C CYS A 104 -8.22 -6.91 21.42
N GLY A 105 -8.16 -7.41 20.16
CA GLY A 105 -7.20 -7.01 19.15
C GLY A 105 -5.74 -7.39 19.43
N LYS A 106 -5.48 -8.14 20.49
CA LYS A 106 -4.13 -8.59 20.85
C LYS A 106 -3.79 -9.92 20.21
N LEU A 107 -2.48 -10.18 20.04
CA LEU A 107 -1.99 -11.47 19.58
C LEU A 107 -2.39 -12.56 20.59
N THR A 108 -2.90 -13.69 20.11
CA THR A 108 -3.38 -14.83 20.94
C THR A 108 -2.23 -15.63 21.57
N LEU A 109 -1.21 -14.90 22.05
CA LEU A 109 -0.05 -15.42 22.78
C LEU A 109 0.20 -14.57 24.03
N SER A 110 0.59 -15.22 25.13
CA SER A 110 1.01 -14.49 26.34
C SER A 110 2.29 -13.70 26.08
N ASP A 111 2.45 -12.58 26.79
CA ASP A 111 3.58 -11.64 26.61
C ASP A 111 4.95 -12.30 26.87
N GLU A 112 5.02 -13.25 27.78
CA GLU A 112 6.24 -14.02 28.05
C GLU A 112 6.68 -14.85 26.84
N LYS A 113 5.73 -15.53 26.19
CA LYS A 113 6.00 -16.32 24.98
C LYS A 113 6.34 -15.46 23.76
N GLN A 114 5.83 -14.21 23.73
CA GLN A 114 6.16 -13.28 22.66
C GLN A 114 7.63 -12.83 22.68
N LYS A 115 8.24 -12.71 23.87
CA LYS A 115 9.63 -12.30 24.01
C LYS A 115 10.65 -13.34 23.56
N THR A 116 10.33 -14.62 23.73
CA THR A 116 11.27 -15.74 23.52
C THR A 116 11.22 -16.38 22.13
N MET A 117 10.21 -16.08 21.31
CA MET A 117 9.97 -16.75 20.03
C MET A 117 10.29 -15.88 18.81
N THR A 118 10.67 -16.56 17.71
CA THR A 118 10.79 -15.91 16.40
C THR A 118 9.41 -15.65 15.78
N ALA A 119 9.32 -14.73 14.82
CA ALA A 119 8.06 -14.35 14.17
C ALA A 119 7.25 -15.57 13.60
N PRO A 120 7.85 -16.52 12.88
CA PRO A 120 7.12 -17.69 12.36
C PRO A 120 6.62 -18.62 13.46
N GLN A 121 7.38 -18.78 14.56
CA GLN A 121 6.97 -19.59 15.71
C GLN A 121 5.78 -18.94 16.45
N LYS A 122 5.79 -17.59 16.59
CA LYS A 122 4.68 -16.83 17.16
C LYS A 122 3.41 -17.05 16.36
N ALA A 123 3.48 -16.91 15.04
CA ALA A 123 2.34 -17.09 14.15
C ALA A 123 1.76 -18.52 14.25
N LYS A 124 2.61 -19.56 14.25
CA LYS A 124 2.17 -20.96 14.37
C LYS A 124 1.43 -21.20 15.69
N LYS A 125 2.02 -20.83 16.84
CA LYS A 125 1.42 -21.04 18.16
C LYS A 125 0.16 -20.18 18.39
N ALA A 126 0.15 -18.93 17.89
CA ALA A 126 -1.02 -18.08 17.99
C ALA A 126 -2.22 -18.67 17.24
N ARG A 127 -1.98 -19.23 16.05
CA ARG A 127 -3.02 -19.87 15.24
C ARG A 127 -3.66 -21.10 15.92
N ASP A 128 -2.93 -21.82 16.76
CA ASP A 128 -3.39 -23.03 17.43
C ASP A 128 -4.10 -22.74 18.77
N ALA A 129 -4.14 -21.47 19.20
CA ALA A 129 -4.79 -21.07 20.44
C ALA A 129 -6.32 -21.20 20.32
N LYS A 130 -6.94 -21.84 21.33
CA LYS A 130 -8.41 -21.98 21.43
C LYS A 130 -9.07 -20.85 22.21
N ARG A 131 -8.33 -20.23 23.14
CA ARG A 131 -8.80 -19.10 23.96
C ARG A 131 -7.74 -18.01 24.02
N CYS A 132 -8.18 -16.78 24.08
CA CYS A 132 -7.31 -15.63 24.19
C CYS A 132 -6.71 -15.55 25.59
N PRO A 133 -5.36 -15.47 25.75
CA PRO A 133 -4.75 -15.37 27.08
C PRO A 133 -4.96 -13.99 27.74
N HIS A 134 -5.47 -12.98 27.01
CA HIS A 134 -5.65 -11.62 27.52
C HIS A 134 -7.09 -11.31 27.97
N CYS A 135 -8.09 -11.83 27.25
CA CYS A 135 -9.52 -11.59 27.57
C CYS A 135 -10.31 -12.88 27.84
N ASN A 136 -9.68 -14.04 27.75
CA ASN A 136 -10.26 -15.37 27.95
C ASN A 136 -11.40 -15.74 26.98
N GLU A 137 -11.62 -14.95 25.93
CA GLU A 137 -12.61 -15.19 24.88
C GLU A 137 -12.25 -16.43 24.06
N GLU A 138 -13.26 -17.16 23.61
CA GLU A 138 -13.06 -18.29 22.71
C GLU A 138 -12.79 -17.81 21.30
N ILE A 139 -11.81 -18.42 20.61
CA ILE A 139 -11.36 -17.98 19.30
C ILE A 139 -11.97 -18.88 18.24
N GLU A 140 -12.86 -18.34 17.42
CA GLU A 140 -13.38 -19.01 16.24
C GLU A 140 -12.32 -19.13 15.15
N ARG A 141 -12.29 -20.27 14.48
CA ARG A 141 -11.35 -20.51 13.39
C ARG A 141 -11.89 -19.95 12.09
N VAL A 142 -11.23 -18.92 11.59
CA VAL A 142 -11.50 -18.36 10.26
C VAL A 142 -10.95 -19.30 9.18
N LYS A 143 -11.77 -19.64 8.19
CA LYS A 143 -11.39 -20.38 6.99
C LYS A 143 -11.49 -19.48 5.78
N LEU A 144 -10.52 -19.58 4.86
CA LEU A 144 -10.60 -18.94 3.56
C LEU A 144 -11.47 -19.82 2.64
N GLU A 145 -12.60 -19.31 2.21
CA GLU A 145 -13.38 -19.90 1.13
C GLU A 145 -12.78 -19.44 -0.21
N LYS A 146 -12.55 -20.39 -1.12
CA LYS A 146 -11.97 -20.16 -2.45
C LYS A 146 -13.07 -19.99 -3.48
#